data_22c7b093ab9f9b7a9fbce36be300f796
#
_entry.id   22c7b093ab9f9b7a9fbce36be300f796
#
_cell.length_a   1.000
_cell.length_b   1.000
_cell.length_c   1.000
_cell.angle_alpha   90.00
_cell.angle_beta   90.00
_cell.angle_gamma   90.00
#
_symmetry.space_group_name_H-M   'P 1'
#
loop_
_entity.id
_entity.type
_entity.pdbx_description
1 polymer ?
#
loop_
_entity_poly.entity_id
_entity_poly.type
_entity_poly.pdbx_seq_one_letter_code
_entity_poly.pdbx_strand_id
1 'polypeptide(L)'
;MDDVRHNIAEFLSALITVYALIIFAWIIVSWVFSFGVRIPYSRPVNAVLDFLRDVSEPLLRIFRRLGLQIGPIDLSPIVALILLRLVGSLIVGLIDPS
;
A
#
# COMPACT_ATOMS: atom_id res chain seq x y z
N MET A 1 10.18 7.49 29.37
CA MET A 1 8.87 7.41 28.67
C MET A 1 8.95 7.90 27.26
N ASP A 2 9.68 8.98 26.98
CA ASP A 2 9.80 9.54 25.64
C ASP A 2 10.47 8.56 24.67
N ASP A 3 11.44 7.77 25.15
CA ASP A 3 12.13 6.78 24.32
C ASP A 3 11.18 5.68 23.88
N VAL A 4 10.24 5.27 24.73
CA VAL A 4 9.24 4.25 24.38
C VAL A 4 8.30 4.77 23.30
N ARG A 5 7.82 6.01 23.45
CA ARG A 5 6.95 6.64 22.46
C ARG A 5 7.67 6.79 21.12
N HIS A 6 8.92 7.21 21.16
CA HIS A 6 9.71 7.38 19.94
C HIS A 6 9.92 6.02 19.26
N ASN A 7 10.23 4.97 20.02
CA ASN A 7 10.42 3.63 19.45
C ASN A 7 9.13 3.08 18.85
N ILE A 8 8.00 3.31 19.50
CA ILE A 8 6.69 2.89 18.97
C ILE A 8 6.38 3.66 17.69
N ALA A 9 6.63 4.96 17.68
CA ALA A 9 6.38 5.80 16.49
C ALA A 9 7.26 5.35 15.32
N GLU A 10 8.55 5.06 15.57
CA GLU A 10 9.44 4.55 14.53
C GLU A 10 8.95 3.19 13.99
N PHE A 11 8.54 2.30 14.88
CA PHE A 11 8.05 0.99 14.48
C PHE A 11 6.80 1.11 13.62
N LEU A 12 5.83 1.94 14.04
CA LEU A 12 4.61 2.17 13.25
C LEU A 12 4.94 2.83 11.92
N SER A 13 5.83 3.81 11.92
CA SER A 13 6.27 4.47 10.68
C SER A 13 6.90 3.47 9.72
N ALA A 14 7.74 2.56 10.23
CA ALA A 14 8.35 1.52 9.42
C ALA A 14 7.31 0.58 8.83
N LEU A 15 6.33 0.16 9.63
CA LEU A 15 5.24 -0.70 9.16
C LEU A 15 4.44 -0.02 8.05
N ILE A 16 4.10 1.26 8.24
CA ILE A 16 3.34 2.03 7.26
C ILE A 16 4.16 2.17 5.98
N THR A 17 5.45 2.44 6.09
CA THR A 17 6.33 2.56 4.94
C THR A 17 6.41 1.24 4.16
N VAL A 18 6.58 0.13 4.87
CA VAL A 18 6.63 -1.20 4.23
C VAL A 18 5.30 -1.48 3.52
N TYR A 19 4.18 -1.20 4.18
CA TYR A 19 2.86 -1.39 3.58
C TYR A 19 2.69 -0.52 2.33
N ALA A 20 3.10 0.73 2.40
CA ALA A 20 3.04 1.65 1.25
C ALA A 20 3.90 1.14 0.09
N LEU A 21 5.08 0.60 0.37
CA LEU A 21 5.94 0.02 -0.66
C LEU A 21 5.30 -1.20 -1.30
N ILE A 22 4.63 -2.03 -0.52
CA ILE A 22 3.91 -3.20 -1.04
C ILE A 22 2.77 -2.75 -1.98
N ILE A 23 1.99 -1.75 -1.58
CA ILE A 23 0.92 -1.21 -2.42
C ILE A 23 1.51 -0.61 -3.70
N PHE A 24 2.60 0.14 -3.58
CA PHE A 24 3.27 0.74 -4.74
C PHE A 24 3.74 -0.35 -5.72
N ALA A 25 4.34 -1.41 -5.21
CA ALA A 25 4.75 -2.53 -6.05
C ALA A 25 3.57 -3.16 -6.77
N TRP A 26 2.43 -3.31 -6.08
CA TRP A 26 1.21 -3.84 -6.68
C TRP A 26 0.67 -2.92 -7.77
N ILE A 27 0.74 -1.60 -7.58
CA ILE A 27 0.34 -0.63 -8.59
C ILE A 27 1.17 -0.84 -9.86
N ILE A 28 2.49 -0.94 -9.72
CA ILE A 28 3.38 -1.13 -10.87
C ILE A 28 3.05 -2.43 -11.59
N VAL A 29 2.84 -3.51 -10.85
CA VAL A 29 2.46 -4.81 -11.44
C VAL A 29 1.14 -4.69 -12.20
N SER A 30 0.16 -4.02 -11.60
CA SER A 30 -1.15 -3.83 -12.25
C SER A 30 -1.03 -3.05 -13.55
N TRP A 31 -0.20 -2.00 -13.57
CA TRP A 31 0.03 -1.19 -14.77
C TRP A 31 0.74 -2.01 -15.84
N VAL A 32 1.74 -2.80 -15.46
CA VAL A 32 2.46 -3.66 -16.40
C VAL A 32 1.48 -4.61 -17.10
N PHE A 33 0.58 -5.24 -16.33
CA PHE A 33 -0.45 -6.11 -16.91
C PHE A 33 -1.42 -5.34 -17.81
N SER A 34 -1.76 -4.11 -17.43
CA SER A 34 -2.66 -3.26 -18.21
C SER A 34 -2.07 -2.88 -19.57
N PHE A 35 -0.74 -2.79 -19.65
CA PHE A 35 -0.07 -2.52 -20.93
C PHE A 35 0.10 -3.76 -21.79
N GLY A 36 -0.44 -4.90 -21.38
CA GLY A 36 -0.40 -6.13 -22.15
C GLY A 36 0.87 -6.94 -22.00
N VAL A 37 1.75 -6.55 -21.09
CA VAL A 37 2.96 -7.32 -20.79
C VAL A 37 2.57 -8.57 -20.02
N ARG A 38 3.04 -9.71 -20.48
CA ARG A 38 2.82 -10.98 -19.79
C ARG A 38 4.08 -11.37 -19.04
N ILE A 39 3.94 -11.58 -17.73
CA ILE A 39 5.03 -12.07 -16.92
C ILE A 39 5.03 -13.60 -17.01
N PRO A 40 6.17 -14.24 -17.36
CA PRO A 40 6.21 -15.71 -17.46
C PRO A 40 5.81 -16.36 -16.14
N TYR A 41 5.04 -17.44 -16.26
CA TYR A 41 4.61 -18.19 -15.09
C TYR A 41 5.82 -18.86 -14.44
N SER A 42 5.98 -18.64 -13.14
CA SER A 42 6.91 -19.41 -12.30
C SER A 42 6.37 -19.40 -10.88
N ARG A 43 6.72 -20.41 -10.10
CA ARG A 43 6.25 -20.47 -8.72
C ARG A 43 6.70 -19.27 -7.88
N PRO A 44 7.99 -18.86 -7.92
CA PRO A 44 8.42 -17.68 -7.14
C PRO A 44 7.71 -16.42 -7.57
N VAL A 45 7.52 -16.19 -8.87
CA VAL A 45 6.84 -14.99 -9.37
C VAL A 45 5.38 -15.00 -8.92
N ASN A 46 4.68 -16.13 -9.06
CA ASN A 46 3.29 -16.24 -8.63
C ASN A 46 3.15 -16.03 -7.12
N ALA A 47 4.05 -16.58 -6.33
CA ALA A 47 4.02 -16.40 -4.87
C ALA A 47 4.16 -14.93 -4.50
N VAL A 48 5.05 -14.19 -5.16
CA VAL A 48 5.23 -12.76 -4.92
C VAL A 48 3.98 -11.99 -5.32
N LEU A 49 3.42 -12.27 -6.51
CA LEU A 49 2.23 -11.58 -6.99
C LEU A 49 1.03 -11.85 -6.09
N ASP A 50 0.83 -13.08 -5.65
CA ASP A 50 -0.25 -13.43 -4.74
C ASP A 50 -0.09 -12.74 -3.39
N PHE A 51 1.13 -12.66 -2.89
CA PHE A 51 1.42 -11.97 -1.65
C PHE A 51 1.08 -10.47 -1.76
N LEU A 52 1.54 -9.83 -2.83
CA LEU A 52 1.27 -8.40 -3.05
C LEU A 52 -0.24 -8.15 -3.13
N ARG A 53 -0.96 -8.99 -3.87
CA ARG A 53 -2.41 -8.86 -3.99
C ARG A 53 -3.10 -9.08 -2.65
N ASP A 54 -2.76 -10.15 -1.93
CA ASP A 54 -3.43 -10.52 -0.69
C ASP A 54 -3.23 -9.46 0.39
N VAL A 55 -2.07 -8.81 0.43
CA VAL A 55 -1.79 -7.75 1.40
C VAL A 55 -2.46 -6.44 1.00
N SER A 56 -2.51 -6.13 -0.30
CA SER A 56 -3.03 -4.85 -0.80
C SER A 56 -4.56 -4.85 -0.95
N GLU A 57 -5.17 -5.96 -1.34
CA GLU A 57 -6.59 -6.01 -1.66
C GLU A 57 -7.53 -5.58 -0.53
N PRO A 58 -7.29 -5.94 0.75
CA PRO A 58 -8.22 -5.53 1.80
C PRO A 58 -8.40 -4.00 1.86
N LEU A 59 -7.33 -3.25 1.72
CA LEU A 59 -7.38 -1.79 1.72
C LEU A 59 -7.96 -1.26 0.41
N LEU A 60 -7.48 -1.78 -0.71
CA LEU A 60 -7.91 -1.32 -2.03
C LEU A 60 -9.39 -1.58 -2.26
N ARG A 61 -9.92 -2.68 -1.73
CA ARG A 61 -11.34 -3.02 -1.87
C ARG A 61 -12.23 -1.97 -1.23
N ILE A 62 -11.81 -1.42 -0.09
CA ILE A 62 -12.55 -0.36 0.59
C ILE A 62 -12.67 0.86 -0.32
N PHE A 63 -11.57 1.26 -0.95
CA PHE A 63 -11.54 2.43 -1.82
C PHE A 63 -12.28 2.21 -3.14
N ARG A 64 -12.28 0.98 -3.66
CA ARG A 64 -13.06 0.67 -4.86
C ARG A 64 -14.56 0.85 -4.66
N ARG A 65 -15.04 0.62 -3.44
CA ARG A 65 -16.44 0.84 -3.10
C ARG A 65 -16.84 2.31 -3.14
N LEU A 66 -15.86 3.22 -3.08
CA LEU A 66 -16.11 4.66 -3.16
C LEU A 66 -16.22 5.16 -4.60
N GLY A 67 -16.08 4.27 -5.60
CA GLY A 67 -16.25 4.64 -6.99
C GLY A 67 -15.07 5.40 -7.58
N LEU A 68 -13.86 5.11 -7.14
CA LEU A 68 -12.66 5.79 -7.58
C LEU A 68 -12.15 5.29 -8.93
N GLN A 69 -12.84 4.35 -9.54
CA GLN A 69 -12.45 3.83 -10.84
C GLN A 69 -13.01 4.72 -11.94
N ILE A 70 -12.12 5.21 -12.82
CA ILE A 70 -12.49 6.05 -13.96
C ILE A 70 -12.13 5.30 -15.23
N GLY A 71 -13.16 4.77 -15.94
CA GLY A 71 -12.94 3.96 -17.13
C GLY A 71 -12.05 2.76 -16.83
N PRO A 72 -11.02 2.50 -17.66
CA PRO A 72 -10.10 1.40 -17.43
C PRO A 72 -9.07 1.68 -16.34
N ILE A 73 -9.02 2.91 -15.81
CA ILE A 73 -8.02 3.31 -14.82
C ILE A 73 -8.62 3.23 -13.44
N ASP A 74 -7.98 2.45 -12.55
CA ASP A 74 -8.35 2.34 -11.16
C ASP A 74 -7.47 3.30 -10.35
N LEU A 75 -8.07 4.34 -9.78
CA LEU A 75 -7.37 5.31 -8.96
C LEU A 75 -7.28 4.90 -7.49
N SER A 76 -7.94 3.80 -7.11
CA SER A 76 -7.98 3.35 -5.72
C SER A 76 -6.59 3.15 -5.12
N PRO A 77 -5.62 2.52 -5.80
CA PRO A 77 -4.29 2.34 -5.22
C PRO A 77 -3.58 3.66 -4.91
N ILE A 78 -3.71 4.63 -5.81
CA ILE A 78 -3.07 5.94 -5.63
C ILE A 78 -3.67 6.67 -4.44
N VAL A 79 -5.00 6.69 -4.35
CA VAL A 79 -5.71 7.32 -3.24
C VAL A 79 -5.38 6.60 -1.93
N ALA A 80 -5.32 5.27 -1.96
CA ALA A 80 -4.96 4.48 -0.78
C ALA A 80 -3.56 4.84 -0.28
N LEU A 81 -2.58 5.00 -1.18
CA LEU A 81 -1.23 5.40 -0.80
C LEU A 81 -1.21 6.79 -0.16
N ILE A 82 -1.91 7.73 -0.76
CA ILE A 82 -1.96 9.11 -0.24
C ILE A 82 -2.59 9.11 1.15
N LEU A 83 -3.73 8.46 1.31
CA LEU A 83 -4.42 8.42 2.59
C LEU A 83 -3.62 7.65 3.64
N LEU A 84 -2.97 6.56 3.25
CA LEU A 84 -2.11 5.81 4.16
C LEU A 84 -0.98 6.67 4.70
N ARG A 85 -0.36 7.48 3.84
CA ARG A 85 0.70 8.40 4.25
C ARG A 85 0.17 9.48 5.19
N LEU A 86 -0.97 10.07 4.85
CA LEU A 86 -1.57 11.12 5.67
C LEU A 86 -2.00 10.59 7.03
N VAL A 87 -2.73 9.49 7.06
CA VAL A 87 -3.20 8.88 8.31
C VAL A 87 -2.01 8.41 9.14
N GLY A 88 -1.03 7.79 8.50
CA GLY A 88 0.17 7.33 9.19
C GLY A 88 0.94 8.49 9.81
N SER A 89 1.08 9.59 9.08
CA SER A 89 1.75 10.79 9.59
C SER A 89 1.01 11.37 10.79
N LEU A 90 -0.31 11.41 10.75
CA LEU A 90 -1.12 11.88 11.87
C LEU A 90 -0.98 10.98 13.09
N ILE A 91 -1.02 9.67 12.91
CA ILE A 91 -0.88 8.71 14.01
C ILE A 91 0.49 8.82 14.64
N VAL A 92 1.54 8.86 13.84
CA VAL A 92 2.92 8.98 14.33
C VAL A 92 3.10 10.32 15.06
N GLY A 93 2.52 11.40 14.50
CA GLY A 93 2.59 12.71 15.13
C GLY A 93 1.85 12.77 16.47
N LEU A 94 0.78 12.00 16.65
CA LEU A 94 0.08 11.94 17.93
C LEU A 94 0.86 11.15 18.97
N ILE A 95 1.59 10.12 18.54
CA ILE A 95 2.39 9.29 19.45
C ILE A 95 3.69 10.00 19.81
N ASP A 96 4.35 10.62 18.83
CA ASP A 96 5.61 11.32 18.99
C ASP A 96 5.51 12.71 18.36
N PRO A 97 5.02 13.71 19.11
CA PRO A 97 4.75 15.05 18.56
C PRO A 97 5.99 15.90 18.33
N SER A 98 7.18 15.37 18.55
CA SER A 98 8.42 16.14 18.35
C SER A 98 8.75 16.43 16.89
#